data_25387505b8e77322101b3fbcb578b0fe
#
_entry.id   25387505b8e77322101b3fbcb578b0fe
#
_cell.length_a   1.000
_cell.length_b   1.000
_cell.length_c   1.000
_cell.angle_alpha   90.00
_cell.angle_beta   90.00
_cell.angle_gamma   90.00
#
_symmetry.space_group_name_H-M   'P 1'
#
loop_
_entity.id
_entity.type
_entity.pdbx_description
1 polymer ?
#
loop_
_entity_poly.entity_id
_entity_poly.type
_entity_poly.pdbx_seq_one_letter_code
_entity_poly.pdbx_strand_id
1 'polypeptide(L)'
;MGDIIRRKIAQYTAFIIAILTVSLVAVGVLIWEYQKLNIEDGDIRIKVNQLIFQLEQSIEDKVSLEFELPYCVLNENGMVQFSTLEDYLCGELVDWHTLGGVNRYLVPIQKKDGIKKMIFVDCVAYQEDIARKNLCKFMIIPVASWGLLLTLLWKIRKIENEDVWLPVKQLHEATKSILEKKSDVEVKYDYDSEIGMLCHDFERMREEILDSYKRELKAREKEKVMYASISHDLKTPLASVTGYLEEILFDVVHTRSEIKASANQALNKAVIINKLIDDVLEHSKAQLNELSIHKQEVYAQDYFKELLSEYALDAKRKKYTFTYDLPVNVLIRIDTDRIAEVMQNLISNAEKYGKDKISIEVKFESILEPDAMLIVSVKDHGRGIEAADLPFIFDMFYRGNKARTSDIVGSGLGLNISKYIVEQHGGQIECDSIVGVGTTISFSIPYL
;
A
#
# COMPACT_ATOMS: atom_id res chain seq x y z
N MET A 1 -3.11 7.47 18.18
CA MET A 1 -2.51 6.27 18.78
C MET A 1 -3.37 5.88 19.98
N GLY A 2 -4.42 5.27 19.61
CA GLY A 2 -5.57 5.48 20.31
C GLY A 2 -6.12 4.43 21.23
N ASP A 3 -7.38 4.44 21.32
CA ASP A 3 -8.11 3.82 22.40
C ASP A 3 -7.99 2.28 22.45
N ILE A 4 -7.78 1.61 21.31
CA ILE A 4 -7.72 0.14 21.27
C ILE A 4 -6.38 -0.37 21.84
N ILE A 5 -5.26 0.17 21.40
CA ILE A 5 -3.93 -0.19 21.93
C ILE A 5 -3.81 0.22 23.40
N ARG A 6 -4.29 1.42 23.77
CA ARG A 6 -4.34 1.87 25.17
C ARG A 6 -5.20 0.95 26.03
N ARG A 7 -6.36 0.49 25.57
CA ARG A 7 -7.21 -0.45 26.31
C ARG A 7 -6.53 -1.81 26.49
N LYS A 8 -5.89 -2.36 25.43
CA LYS A 8 -5.13 -3.61 25.54
C LYS A 8 -3.96 -3.46 26.52
N ILE A 9 -3.16 -2.40 26.41
CA ILE A 9 -2.05 -2.14 27.35
C ILE A 9 -2.57 -1.96 28.78
N ALA A 10 -3.64 -1.18 28.99
CA ALA A 10 -4.23 -0.99 30.30
C ALA A 10 -4.78 -2.31 30.91
N GLN A 11 -5.37 -3.18 30.11
CA GLN A 11 -5.79 -4.51 30.55
C GLN A 11 -4.60 -5.38 30.99
N TYR A 12 -3.52 -5.41 30.19
CA TYR A 12 -2.33 -6.19 30.52
C TYR A 12 -1.58 -5.63 31.74
N THR A 13 -1.48 -4.31 31.89
CA THR A 13 -0.88 -3.70 33.09
C THR A 13 -1.69 -3.98 34.34
N ALA A 14 -3.03 -3.93 34.25
CA ALA A 14 -3.89 -4.32 35.37
C ALA A 14 -3.70 -5.80 35.76
N PHE A 15 -3.58 -6.70 34.79
CA PHE A 15 -3.29 -8.12 35.03
C PHE A 15 -1.91 -8.33 35.68
N ILE A 16 -0.88 -7.62 35.19
CA ILE A 16 0.48 -7.69 35.79
C ILE A 16 0.45 -7.22 37.24
N ILE A 17 -0.21 -6.11 37.55
CA ILE A 17 -0.36 -5.59 38.89
C ILE A 17 -1.10 -6.60 39.79
N ALA A 18 -2.18 -7.22 39.28
CA ALA A 18 -2.93 -8.23 40.01
C ALA A 18 -2.06 -9.46 40.33
N ILE A 19 -1.25 -9.95 39.39
CA ILE A 19 -0.34 -11.08 39.61
C ILE A 19 0.74 -10.71 40.63
N LEU A 20 1.32 -9.53 40.57
CA LEU A 20 2.32 -9.04 41.49
C LEU A 20 1.75 -8.90 42.93
N THR A 21 0.51 -8.39 43.05
CA THR A 21 -0.16 -8.29 44.36
C THR A 21 -0.45 -9.66 44.96
N VAL A 22 -0.93 -10.61 44.17
CA VAL A 22 -1.16 -11.99 44.63
C VAL A 22 0.15 -12.65 45.06
N SER A 23 1.22 -12.46 44.28
CA SER A 23 2.56 -12.98 44.66
C SER A 23 3.08 -12.36 45.96
N LEU A 24 2.90 -11.05 46.14
CA LEU A 24 3.33 -10.36 47.35
C LEU A 24 2.55 -10.81 48.57
N VAL A 25 1.23 -11.00 48.45
CA VAL A 25 0.38 -11.55 49.53
C VAL A 25 0.80 -12.96 49.85
N ALA A 26 1.06 -13.82 48.88
CA ALA A 26 1.52 -15.18 49.08
C ALA A 26 2.87 -15.23 49.81
N VAL A 27 3.82 -14.36 49.49
CA VAL A 27 5.09 -14.22 50.22
C VAL A 27 4.86 -13.72 51.64
N GLY A 28 3.96 -12.75 51.85
CA GLY A 28 3.58 -12.28 53.18
C GLY A 28 3.00 -13.38 54.05
N VAL A 29 2.12 -14.23 53.50
CA VAL A 29 1.55 -15.39 54.20
C VAL A 29 2.65 -16.41 54.56
N LEU A 30 3.61 -16.66 53.64
CA LEU A 30 4.75 -17.53 53.89
C LEU A 30 5.61 -17.04 55.09
N ILE A 31 5.89 -15.75 55.12
CA ILE A 31 6.66 -15.15 56.24
C ILE A 31 5.88 -15.26 57.53
N TRP A 32 4.57 -14.99 57.51
CA TRP A 32 3.70 -15.09 58.68
C TRP A 32 3.60 -16.52 59.22
N GLU A 33 3.40 -17.51 58.32
CA GLU A 33 3.39 -18.93 58.68
C GLU A 33 4.74 -19.39 59.23
N TYR A 34 5.85 -18.96 58.62
CA TYR A 34 7.19 -19.26 59.15
C TYR A 34 7.42 -18.68 60.55
N GLN A 35 6.95 -17.47 60.82
CA GLN A 35 7.02 -16.87 62.18
C GLN A 35 6.11 -17.60 63.16
N LYS A 36 4.93 -18.06 62.75
CA LYS A 36 3.98 -18.80 63.54
C LYS A 36 4.55 -20.18 64.00
N LEU A 37 5.26 -20.88 63.12
CA LEU A 37 5.93 -22.14 63.40
C LEU A 37 6.97 -22.02 64.51
N ASN A 38 7.57 -20.84 64.67
CA ASN A 38 8.50 -20.57 65.84
C ASN A 38 7.78 -20.24 67.13
N ILE A 39 6.47 -20.04 67.18
CA ILE A 39 5.70 -19.57 68.32
C ILE A 39 4.77 -20.68 68.87
N GLU A 40 4.31 -21.61 68.04
CA GLU A 40 3.38 -22.67 68.48
C GLU A 40 4.09 -23.87 69.10
N ASP A 41 4.55 -23.69 70.35
CA ASP A 41 5.03 -24.73 71.23
C ASP A 41 3.92 -25.71 71.65
N GLY A 42 2.64 -25.40 71.41
CA GLY A 42 1.46 -26.11 71.90
C GLY A 42 1.30 -27.52 71.30
N ASP A 43 1.40 -27.71 70.00
CA ASP A 43 1.21 -29.03 69.36
C ASP A 43 2.36 -29.98 69.69
N ILE A 44 3.57 -29.47 69.78
CA ILE A 44 4.75 -30.23 70.15
C ILE A 44 4.63 -30.68 71.60
N ARG A 45 4.21 -29.80 72.50
CA ARG A 45 3.95 -30.15 73.92
C ARG A 45 2.90 -31.22 74.10
N ILE A 46 1.83 -31.18 73.30
CA ILE A 46 0.79 -32.22 73.30
C ILE A 46 1.40 -33.57 72.90
N LYS A 47 2.18 -33.59 71.77
CA LYS A 47 2.84 -34.83 71.34
C LYS A 47 3.88 -35.32 72.32
N VAL A 48 4.66 -34.44 72.91
CA VAL A 48 5.62 -34.80 74.01
C VAL A 48 4.89 -35.36 75.17
N ASN A 49 3.80 -34.75 75.65
CA ASN A 49 2.98 -35.27 76.76
C ASN A 49 2.35 -36.63 76.48
N GLN A 50 1.90 -36.84 75.21
CA GLN A 50 1.39 -38.14 74.75
C GLN A 50 2.47 -39.23 74.78
N LEU A 51 3.68 -38.87 74.31
CA LEU A 51 4.83 -39.77 74.38
C LEU A 51 5.20 -40.13 75.81
N ILE A 52 5.25 -39.13 76.69
CA ILE A 52 5.52 -39.33 78.18
C ILE A 52 4.48 -40.27 78.79
N PHE A 53 3.19 -40.00 78.54
CA PHE A 53 2.09 -40.83 79.06
C PHE A 53 2.19 -42.28 78.62
N GLN A 54 2.53 -42.52 77.33
CA GLN A 54 2.69 -43.89 76.84
C GLN A 54 3.91 -44.59 77.42
N LEU A 55 5.03 -43.88 77.58
CA LEU A 55 6.23 -44.44 78.22
C LEU A 55 6.04 -44.75 79.72
N GLU A 56 5.25 -43.94 80.44
CA GLU A 56 4.89 -44.22 81.83
C GLU A 56 4.02 -45.47 82.00
N GLN A 57 3.15 -45.73 81.03
CA GLN A 57 2.28 -46.88 80.97
C GLN A 57 2.96 -48.18 80.52
N SER A 58 4.05 -48.10 79.77
CA SER A 58 4.80 -49.22 79.23
C SER A 58 5.81 -49.78 80.21
N ILE A 59 5.93 -51.11 80.25
CA ILE A 59 7.00 -51.80 80.99
C ILE A 59 8.32 -51.72 80.29
N GLU A 60 8.28 -51.68 78.94
CA GLU A 60 9.47 -51.56 78.07
C GLU A 60 9.81 -50.07 77.82
N ASP A 61 11.09 -49.77 77.59
CA ASP A 61 11.55 -48.39 77.16
C ASP A 61 11.28 -48.07 75.71
N LYS A 62 10.41 -48.83 75.04
CA LYS A 62 10.05 -48.75 73.67
C LYS A 62 8.56 -48.48 73.51
N VAL A 63 8.20 -47.46 72.80
CA VAL A 63 6.83 -47.18 72.36
C VAL A 63 6.67 -47.68 70.92
N SER A 64 5.43 -48.08 70.53
CA SER A 64 5.13 -48.55 69.18
C SER A 64 5.59 -47.55 68.12
N LEU A 65 6.08 -48.07 66.99
CA LEU A 65 6.74 -47.36 65.89
C LEU A 65 5.98 -46.17 65.21
N GLU A 66 4.81 -45.83 65.77
CA GLU A 66 3.99 -44.70 65.20
C GLU A 66 4.31 -43.32 65.77
N PHE A 67 5.26 -43.19 66.70
CA PHE A 67 5.64 -41.90 67.24
C PHE A 67 6.75 -41.25 66.41
N GLU A 68 6.41 -40.16 65.72
CA GLU A 68 7.30 -39.40 64.88
C GLU A 68 8.35 -38.56 65.60
N LEU A 69 8.29 -38.46 66.95
CA LEU A 69 9.26 -37.64 67.69
C LEU A 69 10.46 -38.52 68.15
N PRO A 70 11.67 -38.12 67.83
CA PRO A 70 12.88 -38.81 68.28
C PRO A 70 13.09 -38.57 69.78
N TYR A 71 13.33 -39.66 70.54
CA TYR A 71 13.51 -39.60 71.99
C TYR A 71 14.58 -40.57 72.50
N CYS A 72 15.08 -40.26 73.66
CA CYS A 72 16.04 -41.10 74.36
C CYS A 72 15.58 -41.26 75.81
N VAL A 73 15.69 -42.48 76.34
CA VAL A 73 15.38 -42.81 77.72
C VAL A 73 16.68 -43.02 78.52
N LEU A 74 16.85 -42.27 79.63
CA LEU A 74 18.05 -42.25 80.43
C LEU A 74 17.70 -42.85 81.80
N ASN A 75 18.61 -43.55 82.48
CA ASN A 75 18.48 -43.94 83.89
C ASN A 75 18.85 -42.79 84.84
N GLU A 76 18.72 -42.97 86.18
CA GLU A 76 19.03 -41.95 87.17
C GLU A 76 20.50 -41.47 87.10
N ASN A 77 21.40 -42.23 86.53
CA ASN A 77 22.83 -41.90 86.34
C ASN A 77 23.19 -41.28 84.99
N GLY A 78 22.20 -41.01 84.19
CA GLY A 78 22.42 -40.40 82.84
C GLY A 78 22.85 -41.40 81.77
N MET A 79 22.77 -42.72 81.99
CA MET A 79 23.11 -43.73 80.99
C MET A 79 21.91 -43.99 80.05
N VAL A 80 22.15 -44.01 78.78
CA VAL A 80 21.15 -44.27 77.75
C VAL A 80 20.67 -45.72 77.83
N GLN A 81 19.40 -45.92 78.09
CA GLN A 81 18.75 -47.23 78.10
C GLN A 81 18.10 -47.60 76.81
N PHE A 82 17.55 -46.58 76.12
CA PHE A 82 16.96 -46.68 74.77
C PHE A 82 17.03 -45.35 74.04
N SER A 83 17.31 -45.37 72.76
CA SER A 83 17.32 -44.19 71.94
C SER A 83 16.78 -44.47 70.53
N THR A 84 16.02 -43.53 70.04
CA THR A 84 15.66 -43.41 68.61
C THR A 84 16.47 -42.30 67.93
N LEU A 85 17.31 -41.59 68.65
CA LEU A 85 18.23 -40.58 68.20
C LEU A 85 19.54 -41.22 67.76
N GLU A 86 20.04 -40.86 66.57
CA GLU A 86 21.28 -41.38 65.96
C GLU A 86 22.52 -40.97 66.81
N ASP A 87 22.45 -39.81 67.48
CA ASP A 87 23.54 -39.21 68.20
C ASP A 87 23.76 -39.83 69.57
N TYR A 88 22.86 -40.70 70.06
CA TYR A 88 22.93 -41.27 71.39
C TYR A 88 22.80 -42.81 71.40
N LEU A 89 23.88 -43.50 71.68
CA LEU A 89 23.90 -44.95 71.64
C LEU A 89 23.54 -45.57 73.00
N CYS A 90 22.85 -46.71 72.99
CA CYS A 90 22.54 -47.46 74.23
C CYS A 90 23.80 -47.84 75.04
N GLY A 91 23.82 -47.53 76.32
CA GLY A 91 24.98 -47.74 77.19
C GLY A 91 25.93 -46.58 77.30
N GLU A 92 25.73 -45.50 76.53
CA GLU A 92 26.49 -44.26 76.64
C GLU A 92 26.04 -43.43 77.84
N LEU A 93 27.01 -42.78 78.52
CA LEU A 93 26.78 -41.87 79.60
C LEU A 93 26.63 -40.44 79.06
N VAL A 94 25.46 -39.86 79.16
CA VAL A 94 25.16 -38.52 78.67
C VAL A 94 25.03 -37.56 79.83
N ASP A 95 25.74 -36.44 79.81
CA ASP A 95 25.53 -35.38 80.81
C ASP A 95 24.21 -34.64 80.44
N TRP A 96 23.18 -34.94 81.24
CA TRP A 96 21.83 -34.41 81.09
C TRP A 96 21.75 -32.88 81.28
N HIS A 97 22.76 -32.26 81.89
CA HIS A 97 22.86 -30.80 81.98
C HIS A 97 23.18 -30.15 80.65
N THR A 98 23.77 -30.89 79.71
CA THR A 98 24.09 -30.42 78.38
C THR A 98 22.94 -30.62 77.39
N LEU A 99 21.92 -31.36 77.72
CA LEU A 99 20.79 -31.69 76.89
C LEU A 99 19.73 -30.57 76.80
N GLY A 100 19.87 -29.52 77.62
CA GLY A 100 18.94 -28.37 77.60
C GLY A 100 19.07 -27.52 76.40
N GLY A 101 17.95 -27.05 75.87
CA GLY A 101 17.93 -26.12 74.70
C GLY A 101 16.52 -25.79 74.23
N VAL A 102 16.42 -24.88 73.33
CA VAL A 102 15.13 -24.54 72.71
C VAL A 102 14.63 -25.72 71.88
N ASN A 103 13.36 -26.13 72.08
CA ASN A 103 12.72 -27.30 71.47
C ASN A 103 13.32 -28.66 71.85
N ARG A 104 13.96 -28.73 73.01
CA ARG A 104 14.47 -29.95 73.65
C ARG A 104 13.84 -30.10 74.98
N TYR A 105 13.21 -31.23 75.23
CA TYR A 105 12.49 -31.50 76.46
C TYR A 105 13.18 -32.61 77.25
N LEU A 106 13.51 -32.32 78.48
CA LEU A 106 14.02 -33.28 79.39
C LEU A 106 12.99 -33.42 80.56
N VAL A 107 12.33 -34.56 80.61
CA VAL A 107 11.22 -34.77 81.58
C VAL A 107 11.44 -36.02 82.43
N PRO A 108 11.37 -35.90 83.72
CA PRO A 108 11.38 -37.07 84.61
C PRO A 108 10.08 -37.86 84.45
N ILE A 109 10.19 -39.15 84.31
CA ILE A 109 9.07 -40.08 84.35
C ILE A 109 9.22 -41.11 85.46
N GLN A 110 8.08 -41.55 85.97
CA GLN A 110 8.04 -42.69 86.94
C GLN A 110 7.24 -43.82 86.29
N LYS A 111 7.92 -44.93 86.03
CA LYS A 111 7.27 -46.10 85.42
C LYS A 111 6.39 -46.84 86.40
N LYS A 112 5.50 -47.74 85.96
CA LYS A 112 4.63 -48.59 86.78
C LYS A 112 5.37 -49.49 87.74
N ASP A 113 6.61 -49.84 87.45
CA ASP A 113 7.50 -50.63 88.30
C ASP A 113 8.17 -49.81 89.46
N GLY A 114 7.87 -48.47 89.50
CA GLY A 114 8.41 -47.56 90.50
C GLY A 114 9.78 -46.98 90.15
N ILE A 115 10.37 -47.35 88.99
CA ILE A 115 11.71 -46.89 88.60
C ILE A 115 11.56 -45.47 87.98
N LYS A 116 12.39 -44.57 88.51
CA LYS A 116 12.51 -43.20 87.92
C LYS A 116 13.48 -43.18 86.78
N LYS A 117 13.07 -42.58 85.69
CA LYS A 117 13.88 -42.37 84.42
C LYS A 117 13.71 -40.94 83.95
N MET A 118 14.64 -40.52 83.06
CA MET A 118 14.55 -39.26 82.40
C MET A 118 14.31 -39.52 80.91
N ILE A 119 13.40 -38.78 80.29
CA ILE A 119 13.18 -38.83 78.87
C ILE A 119 13.71 -37.54 78.28
N PHE A 120 14.56 -37.68 77.30
CA PHE A 120 15.01 -36.60 76.46
C PHE A 120 14.30 -36.70 75.06
N VAL A 121 13.66 -35.63 74.66
CA VAL A 121 12.97 -35.55 73.38
C VAL A 121 13.56 -34.38 72.55
N ASP A 122 14.14 -34.69 71.42
CA ASP A 122 14.65 -33.66 70.50
C ASP A 122 13.64 -33.38 69.44
N CYS A 123 13.01 -32.22 69.52
CA CYS A 123 11.99 -31.78 68.57
C CYS A 123 12.53 -30.86 67.42
N VAL A 124 13.84 -30.57 67.43
CA VAL A 124 14.45 -29.65 66.47
C VAL A 124 14.30 -30.20 65.01
N ALA A 125 14.71 -31.44 64.79
CA ALA A 125 14.62 -32.10 63.49
C ALA A 125 13.16 -32.23 63.01
N TYR A 126 12.22 -32.52 63.94
CA TYR A 126 10.80 -32.62 63.66
C TYR A 126 10.19 -31.25 63.21
N GLN A 127 10.57 -30.17 63.89
CA GLN A 127 10.13 -28.82 63.48
C GLN A 127 10.70 -28.40 62.11
N GLU A 128 11.97 -28.70 61.89
CA GLU A 128 12.60 -28.41 60.60
C GLU A 128 11.92 -29.16 59.46
N ASP A 129 11.53 -30.44 59.64
CA ASP A 129 10.82 -31.20 58.58
C ASP A 129 9.41 -30.66 58.29
N ILE A 130 8.66 -30.30 59.39
CA ILE A 130 7.36 -29.64 59.19
C ILE A 130 7.50 -28.29 58.47
N ALA A 131 8.47 -27.48 58.94
CA ALA A 131 8.74 -26.18 58.28
C ALA A 131 9.09 -26.34 56.79
N ARG A 132 9.93 -27.33 56.44
CA ARG A 132 10.30 -27.64 55.07
C ARG A 132 9.08 -28.10 54.24
N LYS A 133 8.25 -29.01 54.77
CA LYS A 133 7.05 -29.50 54.09
C LYS A 133 6.04 -28.37 53.80
N ASN A 134 5.83 -27.49 54.77
CA ASN A 134 4.94 -26.35 54.62
C ASN A 134 5.52 -25.32 53.68
N LEU A 135 6.82 -25.01 53.75
CA LEU A 135 7.50 -24.10 52.80
C LEU A 135 7.33 -24.57 51.33
N CYS A 136 7.50 -25.87 51.09
CA CYS A 136 7.30 -26.44 49.76
C CYS A 136 5.87 -26.24 49.21
N LYS A 137 4.84 -26.43 50.08
CA LYS A 137 3.44 -26.24 49.69
C LYS A 137 3.14 -24.78 49.30
N PHE A 138 3.63 -23.83 50.06
CA PHE A 138 3.36 -22.41 49.86
C PHE A 138 4.22 -21.81 48.74
N MET A 139 5.38 -22.39 48.38
CA MET A 139 6.20 -21.93 47.25
C MET A 139 5.55 -22.15 45.88
N ILE A 140 4.56 -23.06 45.77
CA ILE A 140 3.86 -23.33 44.51
C ILE A 140 3.16 -22.07 43.98
N ILE A 141 2.52 -21.27 44.84
CA ILE A 141 1.76 -20.08 44.45
C ILE A 141 2.67 -18.99 43.83
N PRO A 142 3.77 -18.56 44.48
CA PRO A 142 4.72 -17.62 43.88
C PRO A 142 5.31 -18.13 42.55
N VAL A 143 5.75 -19.40 42.49
CA VAL A 143 6.32 -19.98 41.27
C VAL A 143 5.31 -19.98 40.12
N ALA A 144 4.07 -20.40 40.40
CA ALA A 144 3.00 -20.37 39.39
C ALA A 144 2.67 -18.94 38.94
N SER A 145 2.65 -17.95 39.85
CA SER A 145 2.42 -16.56 39.54
C SER A 145 3.52 -15.95 38.66
N TRP A 146 4.80 -16.30 38.93
CA TRP A 146 5.91 -15.89 38.04
C TRP A 146 5.87 -16.56 36.68
N GLY A 147 5.50 -17.85 36.59
CA GLY A 147 5.27 -18.53 35.32
C GLY A 147 4.20 -17.85 34.49
N LEU A 148 3.07 -17.48 35.11
CA LEU A 148 2.00 -16.75 34.45
C LEU A 148 2.46 -15.35 34.00
N LEU A 149 3.23 -14.63 34.79
CA LEU A 149 3.78 -13.33 34.44
C LEU A 149 4.67 -13.42 33.20
N LEU A 150 5.59 -14.39 33.16
CA LEU A 150 6.48 -14.59 32.02
C LEU A 150 5.70 -14.91 30.73
N THR A 151 4.67 -15.75 30.81
CA THR A 151 3.82 -16.04 29.62
C THR A 151 3.04 -14.82 29.15
N LEU A 152 2.56 -13.96 30.04
CA LEU A 152 1.90 -12.71 29.72
C LEU A 152 2.88 -11.71 29.06
N LEU A 153 4.06 -11.54 29.62
CA LEU A 153 5.10 -10.66 29.04
C LEU A 153 5.52 -11.13 27.64
N TRP A 154 5.67 -12.45 27.45
CA TRP A 154 5.96 -13.02 26.14
C TRP A 154 4.84 -12.74 25.14
N LYS A 155 3.56 -12.90 25.56
CA LYS A 155 2.39 -12.62 24.73
C LYS A 155 2.29 -11.14 24.35
N ILE A 156 2.55 -10.23 25.30
CA ILE A 156 2.59 -8.78 25.03
C ILE A 156 3.67 -8.44 24.01
N ARG A 157 4.89 -8.96 24.21
CA ARG A 157 6.00 -8.77 23.26
C ARG A 157 5.66 -9.27 21.84
N LYS A 158 4.98 -10.42 21.77
CA LYS A 158 4.56 -10.97 20.46
C LYS A 158 3.55 -10.05 19.78
N ILE A 159 2.52 -9.60 20.49
CA ILE A 159 1.50 -8.68 19.96
C ILE A 159 2.14 -7.35 19.54
N GLU A 160 3.01 -6.77 20.35
CA GLU A 160 3.71 -5.53 20.03
C GLU A 160 4.56 -5.66 18.75
N ASN A 161 5.24 -6.80 18.60
CA ASN A 161 6.05 -7.06 17.42
C ASN A 161 5.22 -7.24 16.14
N GLU A 162 4.10 -7.97 16.21
CA GLU A 162 3.24 -8.27 15.07
C GLU A 162 2.36 -7.08 14.68
N ASP A 163 1.77 -6.39 15.67
CA ASP A 163 0.79 -5.32 15.42
C ASP A 163 1.45 -3.94 15.20
N VAL A 164 2.69 -3.72 15.65
CA VAL A 164 3.34 -2.41 15.58
C VAL A 164 4.66 -2.45 14.80
N TRP A 165 5.64 -3.23 15.28
CA TRP A 165 6.99 -3.17 14.72
C TRP A 165 7.11 -3.71 13.30
N LEU A 166 6.43 -4.81 13.00
CA LEU A 166 6.48 -5.42 11.67
C LEU A 166 5.84 -4.52 10.60
N PRO A 167 4.62 -3.98 10.79
CA PRO A 167 4.04 -3.02 9.84
C PRO A 167 4.87 -1.75 9.66
N VAL A 168 5.40 -1.17 10.75
CA VAL A 168 6.24 0.03 10.67
C VAL A 168 7.52 -0.25 9.87
N LYS A 169 8.14 -1.41 10.05
CA LYS A 169 9.30 -1.82 9.26
C LYS A 169 8.96 -1.98 7.78
N GLN A 170 7.83 -2.62 7.46
CA GLN A 170 7.33 -2.76 6.10
C GLN A 170 7.07 -1.41 5.45
N LEU A 171 6.43 -0.45 6.17
CA LEU A 171 6.24 0.92 5.71
C LEU A 171 7.56 1.62 5.40
N HIS A 172 8.58 1.43 6.25
CA HIS A 172 9.91 2.01 6.01
C HIS A 172 10.57 1.42 4.75
N GLU A 173 10.52 0.09 4.58
CA GLU A 173 11.07 -0.59 3.41
C GLU A 173 10.32 -0.19 2.13
N ALA A 174 8.99 -0.10 2.17
CA ALA A 174 8.17 0.36 1.06
C ALA A 174 8.46 1.82 0.69
N THR A 175 8.62 2.70 1.68
CA THR A 175 9.02 4.11 1.44
C THR A 175 10.37 4.19 0.75
N LYS A 176 11.35 3.38 1.17
CA LYS A 176 12.66 3.33 0.54
C LYS A 176 12.58 2.80 -0.91
N SER A 177 11.74 1.79 -1.16
CA SER A 177 11.56 1.24 -2.50
C SER A 177 10.94 2.27 -3.47
N ILE A 178 10.01 3.10 -3.00
CA ILE A 178 9.45 4.21 -3.79
C ILE A 178 10.54 5.20 -4.18
N LEU A 179 11.41 5.60 -3.23
CA LEU A 179 12.53 6.51 -3.49
C LEU A 179 13.53 5.94 -4.49
N GLU A 180 13.75 4.61 -4.47
CA GLU A 180 14.62 3.89 -5.41
C GLU A 180 13.91 3.56 -6.75
N LYS A 181 12.63 3.98 -6.91
CA LYS A 181 11.79 3.69 -8.09
C LYS A 181 11.56 2.20 -8.34
N LYS A 182 11.64 1.38 -7.31
CA LYS A 182 11.32 -0.05 -7.32
C LYS A 182 9.91 -0.23 -6.77
N SER A 183 9.01 -0.82 -7.55
CA SER A 183 7.58 -0.86 -7.21
C SER A 183 7.09 -2.15 -6.52
N ASP A 184 7.99 -3.07 -6.15
CA ASP A 184 7.62 -4.46 -5.85
C ASP A 184 7.30 -4.76 -4.38
N VAL A 185 7.34 -3.76 -3.49
CA VAL A 185 7.10 -3.97 -2.06
C VAL A 185 5.67 -3.59 -1.71
N GLU A 186 4.82 -4.60 -1.54
CA GLU A 186 3.46 -4.47 -1.03
C GLU A 186 3.46 -4.54 0.49
N VAL A 187 2.76 -3.62 1.16
CA VAL A 187 2.63 -3.60 2.62
C VAL A 187 1.44 -4.46 3.03
N LYS A 188 1.71 -5.60 3.70
CA LYS A 188 0.65 -6.44 4.28
C LYS A 188 0.23 -5.88 5.64
N TYR A 189 -1.06 -5.64 5.81
CA TYR A 189 -1.62 -5.01 7.00
C TYR A 189 -2.95 -5.65 7.41
N ASP A 190 -3.29 -5.52 8.70
CA ASP A 190 -4.59 -5.89 9.24
C ASP A 190 -5.41 -4.61 9.47
N TYR A 191 -6.62 -4.57 8.94
CA TYR A 191 -7.49 -3.38 8.99
C TYR A 191 -8.02 -3.04 10.39
N ASP A 192 -8.02 -3.99 11.32
CA ASP A 192 -8.62 -3.81 12.65
C ASP A 192 -7.76 -2.98 13.61
N SER A 193 -6.57 -2.51 13.18
CA SER A 193 -5.66 -1.72 13.99
C SER A 193 -5.48 -0.31 13.41
N GLU A 194 -5.10 0.66 14.26
CA GLU A 194 -4.79 2.04 13.82
C GLU A 194 -3.54 2.09 12.92
N ILE A 195 -2.59 1.19 13.17
CA ILE A 195 -1.42 1.00 12.30
C ILE A 195 -1.86 0.38 10.98
N GLY A 196 -2.86 -0.52 11.00
CA GLY A 196 -3.46 -1.07 9.79
C GLY A 196 -4.11 0.00 8.91
N MET A 197 -4.85 0.95 9.50
CA MET A 197 -5.38 2.10 8.76
C MET A 197 -4.27 2.96 8.14
N LEU A 198 -3.19 3.21 8.88
CA LEU A 198 -2.03 3.93 8.36
C LEU A 198 -1.37 3.20 7.19
N CYS A 199 -1.23 1.88 7.27
CA CYS A 199 -0.71 1.06 6.18
C CYS A 199 -1.62 1.12 4.95
N HIS A 200 -2.93 1.10 5.13
CA HIS A 200 -3.91 1.24 4.06
C HIS A 200 -3.80 2.60 3.35
N ASP A 201 -3.78 3.69 4.13
CA ASP A 201 -3.64 5.04 3.57
C ASP A 201 -2.30 5.21 2.83
N PHE A 202 -1.23 4.62 3.35
CA PHE A 202 0.07 4.60 2.69
C PHE A 202 0.03 3.82 1.36
N GLU A 203 -0.61 2.64 1.34
CA GLU A 203 -0.72 1.82 0.13
C GLU A 203 -1.51 2.54 -0.96
N ARG A 204 -2.62 3.19 -0.61
CA ARG A 204 -3.39 4.03 -1.53
C ARG A 204 -2.55 5.19 -2.08
N MET A 205 -1.76 5.86 -1.25
CA MET A 205 -0.84 6.91 -1.69
C MET A 205 0.25 6.34 -2.62
N ARG A 206 0.81 5.16 -2.30
CA ARG A 206 1.81 4.47 -3.13
C ARG A 206 1.27 4.16 -4.52
N GLU A 207 0.05 3.61 -4.62
CA GLU A 207 -0.62 3.32 -5.88
C GLU A 207 -0.80 4.59 -6.72
N GLU A 208 -1.25 5.67 -6.11
CA GLU A 208 -1.47 6.95 -6.79
C GLU A 208 -0.17 7.56 -7.31
N ILE A 209 0.93 7.49 -6.53
CA ILE A 209 2.27 7.91 -6.95
C ILE A 209 2.76 7.05 -8.13
N LEU A 210 2.61 5.73 -8.07
CA LEU A 210 3.04 4.84 -9.14
C LEU A 210 2.26 5.07 -10.43
N ASP A 211 0.97 5.29 -10.34
CA ASP A 211 0.13 5.60 -11.51
C ASP A 211 0.44 6.97 -12.09
N SER A 212 0.72 7.96 -11.25
CA SER A 212 1.21 9.27 -11.69
C SER A 212 2.55 9.14 -12.41
N TYR A 213 3.48 8.38 -11.85
CA TYR A 213 4.80 8.14 -12.47
C TYR A 213 4.69 7.39 -13.81
N LYS A 214 3.83 6.37 -13.90
CA LYS A 214 3.56 5.68 -15.17
C LYS A 214 2.98 6.62 -16.23
N ARG A 215 2.06 7.51 -15.83
CA ARG A 215 1.50 8.54 -16.72
C ARG A 215 2.58 9.51 -17.19
N GLU A 216 3.45 9.95 -16.30
CA GLU A 216 4.58 10.83 -16.64
C GLU A 216 5.55 10.16 -17.63
N LEU A 217 5.93 8.89 -17.39
CA LEU A 217 6.79 8.15 -18.30
C LEU A 217 6.18 8.02 -19.71
N LYS A 218 4.89 7.68 -19.79
CA LYS A 218 4.19 7.61 -21.07
C LYS A 218 4.12 8.96 -21.78
N ALA A 219 3.92 10.05 -21.02
CA ALA A 219 3.93 11.40 -21.59
C ALA A 219 5.30 11.77 -22.14
N ARG A 220 6.39 11.51 -21.39
CA ARG A 220 7.77 11.74 -21.84
C ARG A 220 8.15 10.89 -23.06
N GLU A 221 7.66 9.66 -23.13
CA GLU A 221 7.89 8.80 -24.30
C GLU A 221 7.19 9.34 -25.53
N LYS A 222 5.92 9.75 -25.40
CA LYS A 222 5.18 10.44 -26.46
C LYS A 222 5.90 11.71 -26.91
N GLU A 223 6.41 12.51 -26.00
CA GLU A 223 7.17 13.72 -26.30
C GLU A 223 8.47 13.44 -27.09
N LYS A 224 9.22 12.39 -26.72
CA LYS A 224 10.42 11.97 -27.49
C LYS A 224 10.08 11.56 -28.92
N VAL A 225 9.01 10.78 -29.07
CA VAL A 225 8.53 10.36 -30.41
C VAL A 225 8.12 11.58 -31.20
N MET A 226 7.47 12.56 -30.59
CA MET A 226 7.09 13.83 -31.18
C MET A 226 8.31 14.58 -31.74
N TYR A 227 9.33 14.84 -30.92
CA TYR A 227 10.54 15.56 -31.38
C TYR A 227 11.27 14.84 -32.52
N ALA A 228 11.30 13.51 -32.45
CA ALA A 228 11.89 12.70 -33.54
C ALA A 228 11.10 12.86 -34.86
N SER A 229 9.76 12.85 -34.79
CA SER A 229 8.89 13.03 -35.96
C SER A 229 9.01 14.43 -36.57
N ILE A 230 8.96 15.48 -35.73
CA ILE A 230 9.15 16.87 -36.18
C ILE A 230 10.49 17.03 -36.90
N SER A 231 11.56 16.52 -36.27
CA SER A 231 12.91 16.63 -36.83
C SER A 231 13.02 15.94 -38.19
N HIS A 232 12.40 14.76 -38.35
CA HIS A 232 12.36 14.02 -39.62
C HIS A 232 11.56 14.79 -40.68
N ASP A 233 10.35 15.26 -40.33
CA ASP A 233 9.43 15.90 -41.28
C ASP A 233 9.88 17.30 -41.69
N LEU A 234 10.70 17.98 -40.89
CA LEU A 234 11.38 19.20 -41.28
C LEU A 234 12.63 18.94 -42.14
N LYS A 235 13.42 17.90 -41.84
CA LYS A 235 14.67 17.59 -42.55
C LYS A 235 14.43 17.24 -44.00
N THR A 236 13.36 16.51 -44.31
CA THR A 236 13.05 16.06 -45.69
C THR A 236 12.80 17.23 -46.66
N PRO A 237 11.85 18.15 -46.43
CA PRO A 237 11.65 19.29 -47.31
C PRO A 237 12.83 20.26 -47.30
N LEU A 238 13.57 20.43 -46.19
CA LEU A 238 14.76 21.25 -46.12
C LEU A 238 15.87 20.71 -47.01
N ALA A 239 16.13 19.40 -47.01
CA ALA A 239 17.07 18.76 -47.95
C ALA A 239 16.65 18.98 -49.41
N SER A 240 15.34 18.94 -49.72
CA SER A 240 14.85 19.24 -51.05
C SER A 240 15.09 20.71 -51.46
N VAL A 241 14.86 21.65 -50.53
CA VAL A 241 15.18 23.09 -50.76
C VAL A 241 16.66 23.24 -51.09
N THR A 242 17.54 22.67 -50.27
CA THR A 242 18.99 22.71 -50.47
C THR A 242 19.36 22.10 -51.84
N GLY A 243 18.82 20.91 -52.20
CA GLY A 243 19.09 20.27 -53.47
C GLY A 243 18.69 21.11 -54.68
N TYR A 244 17.48 21.71 -54.68
CA TYR A 244 17.06 22.59 -55.78
C TYR A 244 17.91 23.88 -55.88
N LEU A 245 18.39 24.41 -54.78
CA LEU A 245 19.29 25.55 -54.76
C LEU A 245 20.70 25.16 -55.25
N GLU A 246 21.18 23.96 -54.90
CA GLU A 246 22.45 23.42 -55.39
C GLU A 246 22.41 23.17 -56.90
N GLU A 247 21.28 22.65 -57.46
CA GLU A 247 21.09 22.54 -58.92
C GLU A 247 21.30 23.86 -59.63
N ILE A 248 20.81 24.95 -59.06
CA ILE A 248 20.96 26.31 -59.62
C ILE A 248 22.40 26.80 -59.42
N LEU A 249 22.99 26.59 -58.23
CA LEU A 249 24.29 27.14 -57.84
C LEU A 249 25.44 26.47 -58.61
N PHE A 250 25.35 25.17 -58.86
CA PHE A 250 26.37 24.39 -59.55
C PHE A 250 26.09 24.25 -61.08
N ASP A 251 25.25 25.11 -61.66
CA ASP A 251 24.90 25.10 -63.06
C ASP A 251 24.45 23.74 -63.62
N VAL A 252 23.75 22.93 -62.74
CA VAL A 252 23.14 21.68 -63.24
C VAL A 252 21.96 21.94 -64.17
N VAL A 253 21.24 23.03 -63.90
CA VAL A 253 20.15 23.57 -64.75
C VAL A 253 20.66 24.76 -65.49
N HIS A 254 20.49 24.80 -66.90
CA HIS A 254 21.13 25.74 -67.73
C HIS A 254 20.15 26.75 -68.38
N THR A 255 18.90 26.38 -68.50
CA THR A 255 17.92 27.28 -69.18
C THR A 255 17.18 28.12 -68.07
N ARG A 256 16.78 29.34 -68.52
CA ARG A 256 15.97 30.23 -67.65
C ARG A 256 14.67 29.57 -67.19
N SER A 257 14.12 28.62 -67.94
CA SER A 257 12.91 27.88 -67.64
C SER A 257 13.19 26.86 -66.54
N GLU A 258 14.32 26.12 -66.61
CA GLU A 258 14.74 25.12 -65.64
C GLU A 258 15.09 25.79 -64.29
N ILE A 259 15.87 26.87 -64.31
CA ILE A 259 16.21 27.67 -63.13
C ILE A 259 14.92 28.16 -62.46
N LYS A 260 13.93 28.64 -63.20
CA LYS A 260 12.65 29.07 -62.61
C LYS A 260 11.85 27.92 -62.02
N ALA A 261 11.91 26.73 -62.64
CA ALA A 261 11.26 25.55 -62.15
C ALA A 261 11.86 25.08 -60.85
N SER A 262 13.20 24.93 -60.69
CA SER A 262 13.90 24.58 -59.49
C SER A 262 13.68 25.61 -58.38
N ALA A 263 13.73 26.91 -58.69
CA ALA A 263 13.41 27.97 -57.74
C ALA A 263 11.96 27.90 -57.19
N ASN A 264 10.99 27.64 -58.09
CA ASN A 264 9.60 27.43 -57.65
C ASN A 264 9.44 26.19 -56.79
N GLN A 265 10.12 25.09 -57.09
CA GLN A 265 10.10 23.89 -56.26
C GLN A 265 10.70 24.16 -54.87
N ALA A 266 11.83 24.87 -54.80
CA ALA A 266 12.41 25.29 -53.53
C ALA A 266 11.45 26.16 -52.71
N LEU A 267 10.78 27.14 -53.37
CA LEU A 267 9.80 28.00 -52.72
C LEU A 267 8.60 27.20 -52.18
N ASN A 268 8.07 26.27 -52.96
CA ASN A 268 6.97 25.43 -52.55
C ASN A 268 7.35 24.58 -51.30
N LYS A 269 8.58 24.06 -51.28
CA LYS A 269 9.05 23.30 -50.12
C LYS A 269 9.25 24.19 -48.86
N ALA A 270 9.72 25.44 -49.06
CA ALA A 270 9.83 26.41 -47.96
C ALA A 270 8.46 26.77 -47.35
N VAL A 271 7.42 26.93 -48.18
CA VAL A 271 6.03 27.13 -47.72
C VAL A 271 5.55 25.95 -46.88
N ILE A 272 5.88 24.72 -47.28
CA ILE A 272 5.55 23.51 -46.49
C ILE A 272 6.25 23.54 -45.14
N ILE A 273 7.54 23.93 -45.06
CA ILE A 273 8.29 24.06 -43.82
C ILE A 273 7.62 25.08 -42.89
N ASN A 274 7.27 26.27 -43.42
CA ASN A 274 6.61 27.30 -42.61
C ASN A 274 5.28 26.77 -42.05
N LYS A 275 4.48 26.08 -42.84
CA LYS A 275 3.23 25.48 -42.36
C LYS A 275 3.47 24.47 -41.24
N LEU A 276 4.50 23.62 -41.37
CA LEU A 276 4.85 22.65 -40.29
C LEU A 276 5.25 23.36 -39.00
N ILE A 277 5.99 24.47 -39.07
CA ILE A 277 6.36 25.27 -37.92
C ILE A 277 5.12 25.89 -37.28
N ASP A 278 4.22 26.46 -38.07
CA ASP A 278 2.97 27.05 -37.57
C ASP A 278 2.09 25.99 -36.89
N ASP A 279 1.94 24.79 -37.49
CA ASP A 279 1.20 23.66 -36.94
C ASP A 279 1.79 23.25 -35.55
N VAL A 280 3.13 23.21 -35.43
CA VAL A 280 3.84 22.88 -34.15
C VAL A 280 3.61 23.95 -33.10
N LEU A 281 3.71 25.23 -33.47
CA LEU A 281 3.48 26.37 -32.55
C LEU A 281 2.03 26.41 -32.07
N GLU A 282 1.08 26.17 -32.96
CA GLU A 282 -0.35 26.15 -32.63
C GLU A 282 -0.67 25.00 -31.66
N HIS A 283 -0.11 23.82 -31.93
CA HIS A 283 -0.23 22.69 -31.02
C HIS A 283 0.38 22.98 -29.64
N SER A 284 1.57 23.60 -29.58
CA SER A 284 2.20 24.00 -28.32
C SER A 284 1.29 24.95 -27.51
N LYS A 285 0.65 25.90 -28.18
CA LYS A 285 -0.33 26.81 -27.55
C LYS A 285 -1.57 26.04 -27.04
N ALA A 286 -2.06 25.09 -27.83
CA ALA A 286 -3.19 24.24 -27.44
C ALA A 286 -2.87 23.41 -26.18
N GLN A 287 -1.68 22.80 -26.09
CA GLN A 287 -1.25 22.07 -24.89
C GLN A 287 -1.17 22.93 -23.64
N LEU A 288 -0.76 24.19 -23.77
CA LEU A 288 -0.68 25.15 -22.68
C LEU A 288 -2.04 25.77 -22.33
N ASN A 289 -3.13 25.39 -23.01
CA ASN A 289 -4.44 26.06 -22.96
C ASN A 289 -4.35 27.58 -23.30
N GLU A 290 -3.35 27.95 -24.09
CA GLU A 290 -3.12 29.32 -24.53
C GLU A 290 -3.72 29.63 -25.88
N LEU A 291 -4.33 28.61 -26.55
CA LEU A 291 -5.04 28.84 -27.79
C LEU A 291 -6.31 29.64 -27.48
N SER A 292 -6.29 30.93 -27.82
CA SER A 292 -7.45 31.79 -27.62
C SER A 292 -8.58 31.39 -28.57
N ILE A 293 -9.77 31.12 -28.00
CA ILE A 293 -11.00 30.82 -28.73
C ILE A 293 -12.01 31.94 -28.49
N HIS A 294 -12.35 32.66 -29.55
CA HIS A 294 -13.26 33.79 -29.52
C HIS A 294 -14.63 33.42 -30.08
N LYS A 295 -15.46 32.78 -29.23
CA LYS A 295 -16.79 32.33 -29.66
C LYS A 295 -17.74 33.50 -29.87
N GLN A 296 -18.43 33.50 -30.99
CA GLN A 296 -19.51 34.42 -31.36
C GLN A 296 -20.78 33.65 -31.75
N GLU A 297 -21.92 34.27 -31.61
CA GLU A 297 -23.21 33.70 -32.02
C GLU A 297 -23.45 33.94 -33.50
N VAL A 298 -23.66 32.86 -34.25
CA VAL A 298 -23.94 32.91 -35.68
C VAL A 298 -25.03 31.91 -36.04
N TYR A 299 -25.76 32.20 -37.08
CA TYR A 299 -26.70 31.24 -37.67
C TYR A 299 -25.94 30.18 -38.45
N ALA A 300 -26.13 28.91 -38.10
CA ALA A 300 -25.38 27.79 -38.70
C ALA A 300 -25.56 27.75 -40.23
N GLN A 301 -26.77 27.94 -40.74
CA GLN A 301 -27.05 27.89 -42.17
C GLN A 301 -26.27 28.94 -42.95
N ASP A 302 -26.24 30.19 -42.49
CA ASP A 302 -25.56 31.28 -43.19
C ASP A 302 -24.04 31.07 -43.17
N TYR A 303 -23.48 30.73 -42.02
CA TYR A 303 -22.06 30.46 -41.84
C TYR A 303 -21.57 29.30 -42.73
N PHE A 304 -22.22 28.15 -42.68
CA PHE A 304 -21.78 26.99 -43.46
C PHE A 304 -22.07 27.17 -44.95
N LYS A 305 -23.12 27.90 -45.35
CA LYS A 305 -23.39 28.23 -46.73
C LYS A 305 -22.26 29.06 -47.35
N GLU A 306 -21.77 30.07 -46.67
CA GLU A 306 -20.65 30.90 -47.13
C GLU A 306 -19.39 30.05 -47.24
N LEU A 307 -18.99 29.36 -46.15
CA LEU A 307 -17.80 28.53 -46.08
C LEU A 307 -17.78 27.43 -47.17
N LEU A 308 -18.87 26.66 -47.33
CA LEU A 308 -18.94 25.54 -48.24
C LEU A 308 -19.02 26.00 -49.73
N SER A 309 -19.53 27.19 -49.98
CA SER A 309 -19.53 27.77 -51.34
C SER A 309 -18.11 28.01 -51.88
N GLU A 310 -17.18 28.41 -51.00
CA GLU A 310 -15.76 28.57 -51.36
C GLU A 310 -15.12 27.23 -51.73
N TYR A 311 -15.36 26.17 -50.93
CA TYR A 311 -14.86 24.82 -51.26
C TYR A 311 -15.47 24.26 -52.54
N ALA A 312 -16.74 24.54 -52.82
CA ALA A 312 -17.38 24.12 -54.07
C ALA A 312 -16.77 24.81 -55.32
N LEU A 313 -16.36 26.08 -55.19
CA LEU A 313 -15.64 26.79 -56.25
C LEU A 313 -14.23 26.20 -56.48
N ASP A 314 -13.53 25.89 -55.39
CA ASP A 314 -12.17 25.29 -55.45
C ASP A 314 -12.23 23.87 -56.06
N ALA A 315 -13.23 23.06 -55.68
CA ALA A 315 -13.47 21.73 -56.22
C ALA A 315 -13.69 21.77 -57.76
N LYS A 316 -14.44 22.76 -58.27
CA LYS A 316 -14.60 22.97 -59.73
C LYS A 316 -13.29 23.30 -60.42
N ARG A 317 -12.43 24.12 -59.80
CA ARG A 317 -11.11 24.46 -60.36
C ARG A 317 -10.17 23.23 -60.36
N LYS A 318 -10.20 22.44 -59.34
CA LYS A 318 -9.40 21.21 -59.17
C LYS A 318 -10.03 19.99 -59.89
N LYS A 319 -11.24 20.10 -60.40
CA LYS A 319 -11.99 19.07 -61.15
C LYS A 319 -12.32 17.82 -60.38
N TYR A 320 -12.77 17.99 -59.10
CA TYR A 320 -13.30 16.89 -58.29
C TYR A 320 -14.77 17.13 -57.88
N THR A 321 -15.47 16.06 -57.44
CA THR A 321 -16.87 16.14 -57.02
C THR A 321 -16.94 16.60 -55.56
N PHE A 322 -17.68 17.67 -55.33
CA PHE A 322 -17.97 18.19 -54.00
C PHE A 322 -19.46 18.44 -53.87
N THR A 323 -20.10 17.72 -52.94
CA THR A 323 -21.53 17.84 -52.67
C THR A 323 -21.73 18.19 -51.20
N TYR A 324 -22.70 19.00 -50.92
CA TYR A 324 -23.03 19.39 -49.56
C TYR A 324 -24.52 19.71 -49.39
N ASP A 325 -25.02 19.37 -48.19
CA ASP A 325 -26.31 19.85 -47.69
C ASP A 325 -26.11 21.12 -46.87
N LEU A 326 -27.18 21.78 -46.47
CA LEU A 326 -27.12 22.89 -45.53
C LEU A 326 -27.76 22.49 -44.20
N PRO A 327 -27.20 22.94 -43.07
CA PRO A 327 -27.81 22.64 -41.76
C PRO A 327 -29.17 23.34 -41.61
N VAL A 328 -29.94 22.87 -40.63
CA VAL A 328 -31.09 23.63 -40.12
C VAL A 328 -30.61 24.97 -39.57
N ASN A 329 -31.47 26.00 -39.70
CA ASN A 329 -31.10 27.36 -39.30
C ASN A 329 -31.19 27.54 -37.77
N VAL A 330 -30.23 26.98 -37.08
CA VAL A 330 -30.06 27.06 -35.60
C VAL A 330 -28.97 28.06 -35.25
N LEU A 331 -29.08 28.65 -34.08
CA LEU A 331 -28.07 29.54 -33.52
C LEU A 331 -26.98 28.73 -32.86
N ILE A 332 -25.72 28.90 -33.29
CA ILE A 332 -24.55 28.24 -32.72
C ILE A 332 -23.58 29.28 -32.14
N ARG A 333 -22.85 28.90 -31.12
CA ARG A 333 -21.83 29.77 -30.47
C ARG A 333 -20.44 29.21 -30.75
N ILE A 334 -19.78 29.75 -31.77
CA ILE A 334 -18.51 29.26 -32.30
C ILE A 334 -17.49 30.37 -32.54
N ASP A 335 -16.23 29.99 -32.58
CA ASP A 335 -15.16 30.76 -33.21
C ASP A 335 -15.14 30.38 -34.70
N THR A 336 -15.57 31.34 -35.55
CA THR A 336 -15.76 31.10 -36.98
C THR A 336 -14.46 30.71 -37.69
N ASP A 337 -13.34 31.33 -37.31
CA ASP A 337 -12.03 31.07 -37.92
C ASP A 337 -11.54 29.68 -37.53
N ARG A 338 -11.73 29.28 -36.29
CA ARG A 338 -11.34 27.96 -35.77
C ARG A 338 -12.19 26.82 -36.35
N ILE A 339 -13.48 27.01 -36.49
CA ILE A 339 -14.34 26.01 -37.16
C ILE A 339 -14.02 25.93 -38.66
N ALA A 340 -13.70 27.04 -39.31
CA ALA A 340 -13.23 27.03 -40.70
C ALA A 340 -11.90 26.24 -40.85
N GLU A 341 -10.99 26.36 -39.86
CA GLU A 341 -9.76 25.56 -39.79
C GLU A 341 -10.04 24.07 -39.65
N VAL A 342 -10.99 23.65 -38.78
CA VAL A 342 -11.45 22.26 -38.70
C VAL A 342 -11.95 21.76 -40.05
N MET A 343 -12.84 22.51 -40.68
CA MET A 343 -13.38 22.16 -42.01
C MET A 343 -12.29 22.02 -43.04
N GLN A 344 -11.35 22.96 -43.09
CA GLN A 344 -10.20 22.93 -44.00
C GLN A 344 -9.34 21.68 -43.81
N ASN A 345 -9.07 21.31 -42.57
CA ASN A 345 -8.30 20.11 -42.25
C ASN A 345 -9.01 18.83 -42.72
N LEU A 346 -10.32 18.72 -42.46
CA LEU A 346 -11.10 17.54 -42.86
C LEU A 346 -11.20 17.44 -44.39
N ILE A 347 -11.54 18.52 -45.08
CA ILE A 347 -11.65 18.55 -46.53
C ILE A 347 -10.29 18.31 -47.20
N SER A 348 -9.22 18.94 -46.73
CA SER A 348 -7.86 18.72 -47.23
C SER A 348 -7.40 17.24 -47.02
N ASN A 349 -7.78 16.59 -45.93
CA ASN A 349 -7.52 15.18 -45.73
C ASN A 349 -8.30 14.33 -46.75
N ALA A 350 -9.59 14.61 -46.97
CA ALA A 350 -10.40 13.95 -47.96
C ALA A 350 -9.83 14.10 -49.42
N GLU A 351 -9.30 15.29 -49.74
CA GLU A 351 -8.59 15.52 -51.02
C GLU A 351 -7.31 14.68 -51.14
N LYS A 352 -6.48 14.68 -50.11
CA LYS A 352 -5.16 13.99 -50.08
C LYS A 352 -5.28 12.47 -50.16
N TYR A 353 -6.28 11.90 -49.51
CA TYR A 353 -6.43 10.45 -49.37
C TYR A 353 -7.50 9.88 -50.36
N GLY A 354 -8.13 10.74 -51.18
CA GLY A 354 -9.00 10.31 -52.24
C GLY A 354 -8.26 9.46 -53.29
N LYS A 355 -8.99 8.61 -54.02
CA LYS A 355 -8.49 7.86 -55.18
C LYS A 355 -8.65 8.68 -56.46
N ASP A 356 -8.45 8.06 -57.62
CA ASP A 356 -8.49 8.64 -58.98
C ASP A 356 -9.69 9.57 -59.27
N LYS A 357 -10.79 9.40 -58.55
CA LYS A 357 -11.96 10.30 -58.59
C LYS A 357 -12.26 10.77 -57.14
N ILE A 358 -11.71 11.91 -56.79
CA ILE A 358 -12.00 12.53 -55.50
C ILE A 358 -13.47 12.91 -55.47
N SER A 359 -14.20 12.38 -54.47
CA SER A 359 -15.60 12.71 -54.16
C SER A 359 -15.74 12.98 -52.70
N ILE A 360 -16.15 14.18 -52.33
CA ILE A 360 -16.31 14.65 -50.96
C ILE A 360 -17.76 15.05 -50.76
N GLU A 361 -18.37 14.54 -49.71
CA GLU A 361 -19.74 14.83 -49.32
C GLU A 361 -19.76 15.42 -47.89
N VAL A 362 -20.39 16.59 -47.74
CA VAL A 362 -20.61 17.22 -46.42
C VAL A 362 -22.08 17.14 -46.07
N LYS A 363 -22.38 16.54 -44.91
CA LYS A 363 -23.73 16.38 -44.39
C LYS A 363 -23.89 16.99 -43.02
N PHE A 364 -25.11 17.37 -42.72
CA PHE A 364 -25.50 17.93 -41.43
C PHE A 364 -26.68 17.14 -40.83
N GLU A 365 -26.58 16.85 -39.55
CA GLU A 365 -27.64 16.25 -38.76
C GLU A 365 -27.84 17.04 -37.46
N SER A 366 -29.08 17.25 -37.05
CA SER A 366 -29.38 17.89 -35.78
C SER A 366 -29.99 16.89 -34.80
N ILE A 367 -29.40 16.76 -33.62
CA ILE A 367 -29.91 15.96 -32.50
C ILE A 367 -30.53 16.91 -31.49
N LEU A 368 -31.77 16.63 -31.06
CA LEU A 368 -32.52 17.49 -30.15
C LEU A 368 -32.41 17.00 -28.66
N GLU A 369 -32.27 15.70 -28.44
CA GLU A 369 -32.23 15.08 -27.12
C GLU A 369 -31.07 14.08 -27.01
N PRO A 370 -30.41 13.92 -25.86
CA PRO A 370 -30.59 14.71 -24.62
C PRO A 370 -29.97 16.10 -24.67
N ASP A 371 -28.97 16.34 -25.50
CA ASP A 371 -28.29 17.62 -25.71
C ASP A 371 -28.45 18.07 -27.16
N ALA A 372 -28.79 19.33 -27.35
CA ALA A 372 -28.97 19.91 -28.70
C ALA A 372 -27.63 20.05 -29.41
N MET A 373 -27.38 19.19 -30.42
CA MET A 373 -26.11 19.10 -31.16
C MET A 373 -26.31 19.17 -32.66
N LEU A 374 -25.51 19.99 -33.31
CA LEU A 374 -25.36 20.01 -34.76
C LEU A 374 -24.14 19.11 -35.12
N ILE A 375 -24.38 18.02 -35.85
CA ILE A 375 -23.32 17.12 -36.32
C ILE A 375 -22.98 17.55 -37.77
N VAL A 376 -21.67 17.71 -37.98
CA VAL A 376 -21.08 17.99 -39.30
C VAL A 376 -20.24 16.82 -39.70
N SER A 377 -20.57 16.16 -40.81
CA SER A 377 -19.88 14.98 -41.33
C SER A 377 -19.21 15.27 -42.69
N VAL A 378 -17.93 14.98 -42.81
CA VAL A 378 -17.16 15.05 -44.04
C VAL A 378 -16.81 13.63 -44.47
N LYS A 379 -17.34 13.19 -45.59
CA LYS A 379 -17.16 11.84 -46.15
C LYS A 379 -16.34 11.88 -47.43
N ASP A 380 -15.34 11.02 -47.49
CA ASP A 380 -14.61 10.72 -48.70
C ASP A 380 -14.84 9.28 -49.17
N HIS A 381 -14.52 9.03 -50.46
CA HIS A 381 -14.53 7.70 -51.09
C HIS A 381 -13.10 7.24 -51.40
N GLY A 382 -12.17 7.54 -50.51
CA GLY A 382 -10.76 7.27 -50.67
C GLY A 382 -10.36 5.83 -50.29
N ARG A 383 -9.11 5.70 -49.90
CA ARG A 383 -8.52 4.41 -49.53
C ARG A 383 -9.03 3.82 -48.20
N GLY A 384 -9.64 4.63 -47.35
CA GLY A 384 -10.02 4.26 -46.01
C GLY A 384 -8.83 4.09 -45.03
N ILE A 385 -9.14 3.79 -43.78
CA ILE A 385 -8.21 3.64 -42.68
C ILE A 385 -8.33 2.23 -42.13
N GLU A 386 -7.21 1.59 -41.78
CA GLU A 386 -7.22 0.27 -41.12
C GLU A 386 -7.82 0.35 -39.73
N ALA A 387 -8.59 -0.65 -39.30
CA ALA A 387 -9.23 -0.68 -37.99
C ALA A 387 -8.24 -0.57 -36.81
N ALA A 388 -7.02 -1.06 -36.99
CA ALA A 388 -5.93 -0.92 -36.04
C ALA A 388 -5.42 0.51 -35.86
N ASP A 389 -5.57 1.35 -36.91
CA ASP A 389 -5.12 2.73 -36.90
C ASP A 389 -6.19 3.71 -36.34
N LEU A 390 -7.48 3.37 -36.44
CA LEU A 390 -8.60 4.23 -36.04
C LEU A 390 -8.49 4.83 -34.62
N PRO A 391 -8.11 4.08 -33.57
CA PRO A 391 -8.00 4.66 -32.24
C PRO A 391 -6.94 5.74 -32.09
N PHE A 392 -6.01 5.83 -33.03
CA PHE A 392 -4.83 6.68 -32.97
C PHE A 392 -4.81 7.85 -33.94
N ILE A 393 -5.76 7.95 -34.86
CA ILE A 393 -5.74 8.98 -35.93
C ILE A 393 -5.83 10.42 -35.39
N PHE A 394 -6.38 10.60 -34.20
CA PHE A 394 -6.44 11.88 -33.48
C PHE A 394 -5.23 12.10 -32.60
N ASP A 395 -4.34 11.09 -32.42
CA ASP A 395 -3.10 11.25 -31.71
C ASP A 395 -2.12 12.11 -32.51
N MET A 396 -1.36 12.89 -31.80
CA MET A 396 -0.38 13.81 -32.34
C MET A 396 0.68 13.09 -33.19
N PHE A 397 1.00 13.62 -34.37
CA PHE A 397 1.97 13.05 -35.32
C PHE A 397 1.67 11.60 -35.75
N TYR A 398 0.48 11.11 -35.42
CA TYR A 398 0.10 9.79 -35.88
C TYR A 398 -0.11 9.78 -37.40
N ARG A 399 0.52 8.83 -38.07
CA ARG A 399 0.34 8.53 -39.49
C ARG A 399 0.35 7.03 -39.68
N GLY A 400 -0.70 6.46 -40.22
CA GLY A 400 -0.77 5.02 -40.49
C GLY A 400 0.41 4.55 -41.37
N ASN A 401 0.81 3.30 -41.22
CA ASN A 401 2.01 2.75 -41.91
C ASN A 401 2.05 2.99 -43.41
N LYS A 402 0.92 2.91 -44.11
CA LYS A 402 0.81 3.16 -45.52
C LYS A 402 0.91 4.64 -45.92
N ALA A 403 0.67 5.55 -44.99
CA ALA A 403 0.83 6.99 -45.24
C ALA A 403 2.28 7.46 -45.02
N ARG A 404 3.08 6.71 -44.27
CA ARG A 404 4.53 6.97 -44.11
C ARG A 404 5.35 6.62 -45.35
N THR A 405 4.89 5.63 -46.12
CA THR A 405 5.58 5.16 -47.34
C THR A 405 5.10 5.83 -48.61
N SER A 406 4.08 6.69 -48.54
CA SER A 406 3.55 7.44 -49.70
C SER A 406 4.07 8.87 -49.69
N ASP A 407 4.24 9.47 -50.90
CA ASP A 407 4.65 10.87 -51.12
C ASP A 407 3.62 11.91 -50.61
N ILE A 408 2.64 11.47 -49.82
CA ILE A 408 1.59 12.34 -49.26
C ILE A 408 2.17 13.13 -48.10
N VAL A 409 2.36 14.41 -48.29
CA VAL A 409 2.87 15.35 -47.28
C VAL A 409 1.77 15.66 -46.25
N GLY A 410 2.09 15.45 -44.97
CA GLY A 410 1.19 15.81 -43.86
C GLY A 410 1.89 15.69 -42.52
N SER A 411 1.71 16.67 -41.62
CA SER A 411 2.32 16.73 -40.29
C SER A 411 1.75 15.72 -39.33
N GLY A 412 0.56 15.16 -39.56
CA GLY A 412 -0.17 14.38 -38.58
C GLY A 412 -0.71 15.22 -37.40
N LEU A 413 -0.68 16.54 -37.49
CA LEU A 413 -1.17 17.47 -36.48
C LEU A 413 -2.60 17.93 -36.72
N GLY A 414 -3.05 18.01 -37.96
CA GLY A 414 -4.33 18.62 -38.30
C GLY A 414 -5.54 18.00 -37.62
N LEU A 415 -5.64 16.65 -37.55
CA LEU A 415 -6.74 15.99 -36.85
C LEU A 415 -6.67 16.17 -35.33
N ASN A 416 -5.47 16.22 -34.74
CA ASN A 416 -5.29 16.49 -33.34
C ASN A 416 -5.72 17.93 -32.97
N ILE A 417 -5.32 18.93 -33.76
CA ILE A 417 -5.75 20.33 -33.59
C ILE A 417 -7.28 20.43 -33.80
N SER A 418 -7.83 19.76 -34.83
CA SER A 418 -9.29 19.72 -35.05
C SER A 418 -10.04 19.17 -33.83
N LYS A 419 -9.54 18.10 -33.25
CA LYS A 419 -10.11 17.53 -32.02
C LYS A 419 -10.08 18.54 -30.87
N TYR A 420 -8.96 19.18 -30.64
CA TYR A 420 -8.84 20.19 -29.59
C TYR A 420 -9.84 21.35 -29.80
N ILE A 421 -9.93 21.89 -31.00
CA ILE A 421 -10.85 22.98 -31.34
C ILE A 421 -12.31 22.57 -31.08
N VAL A 422 -12.72 21.39 -31.53
CA VAL A 422 -14.08 20.87 -31.35
C VAL A 422 -14.38 20.66 -29.84
N GLU A 423 -13.47 20.07 -29.09
CA GLU A 423 -13.62 19.88 -27.63
C GLU A 423 -13.74 21.23 -26.92
N GLN A 424 -12.97 22.22 -27.32
CA GLN A 424 -13.09 23.58 -26.74
C GLN A 424 -14.44 24.26 -27.10
N HIS A 425 -15.13 23.80 -28.15
CA HIS A 425 -16.49 24.23 -28.47
C HIS A 425 -17.58 23.44 -27.75
N GLY A 426 -17.18 22.43 -26.93
CA GLY A 426 -18.11 21.56 -26.19
C GLY A 426 -18.67 20.42 -27.03
N GLY A 427 -18.07 20.15 -28.19
CA GLY A 427 -18.40 19.04 -29.07
C GLY A 427 -17.47 17.85 -28.96
N GLN A 428 -17.70 16.85 -29.82
CA GLN A 428 -16.89 15.64 -29.97
C GLN A 428 -16.57 15.43 -31.44
N ILE A 429 -15.45 14.78 -31.75
CA ILE A 429 -15.05 14.41 -33.11
C ILE A 429 -14.83 12.90 -33.16
N GLU A 430 -15.38 12.26 -34.21
CA GLU A 430 -15.36 10.81 -34.42
C GLU A 430 -14.98 10.47 -35.86
N CYS A 431 -14.55 9.23 -36.08
CA CYS A 431 -14.17 8.76 -37.41
C CYS A 431 -14.67 7.33 -37.62
N ASP A 432 -15.39 7.14 -38.72
CA ASP A 432 -15.78 5.84 -39.26
C ASP A 432 -15.09 5.62 -40.60
N SER A 433 -14.43 4.48 -40.79
CA SER A 433 -13.72 4.19 -42.02
C SER A 433 -13.69 2.71 -42.33
N ILE A 434 -13.81 2.42 -43.62
CA ILE A 434 -13.70 1.07 -44.16
C ILE A 434 -12.65 1.09 -45.28
N VAL A 435 -11.65 0.22 -45.18
CA VAL A 435 -10.58 0.10 -46.18
C VAL A 435 -11.14 -0.17 -47.55
N GLY A 436 -10.76 0.66 -48.51
CA GLY A 436 -11.20 0.54 -49.92
C GLY A 436 -12.56 1.16 -50.22
N VAL A 437 -13.31 1.61 -49.22
CA VAL A 437 -14.62 2.27 -49.38
C VAL A 437 -14.51 3.78 -49.17
N GLY A 438 -13.84 4.21 -48.06
CA GLY A 438 -13.66 5.62 -47.73
C GLY A 438 -13.66 5.90 -46.24
N THR A 439 -13.63 7.17 -45.86
CA THR A 439 -13.61 7.66 -44.50
C THR A 439 -14.69 8.72 -44.28
N THR A 440 -15.36 8.67 -43.15
CA THR A 440 -16.27 9.70 -42.68
C THR A 440 -15.73 10.23 -41.34
N ILE A 441 -15.42 11.52 -41.27
CA ILE A 441 -15.07 12.20 -40.03
C ILE A 441 -16.22 13.14 -39.66
N SER A 442 -16.74 12.96 -38.45
CA SER A 442 -17.89 13.74 -37.97
C SER A 442 -17.50 14.51 -36.70
N PHE A 443 -17.95 15.74 -36.59
CA PHE A 443 -17.81 16.50 -35.36
C PHE A 443 -19.14 17.15 -34.97
N SER A 444 -19.32 17.35 -33.64
CA SER A 444 -20.53 17.97 -33.10
C SER A 444 -20.26 19.39 -32.58
N ILE A 445 -21.27 20.23 -32.65
CA ILE A 445 -21.29 21.59 -32.08
C ILE A 445 -22.59 21.74 -31.31
N PRO A 446 -22.57 22.12 -30.03
CA PRO A 446 -23.82 22.46 -29.31
C PRO A 446 -24.46 23.71 -29.92
N TYR A 447 -25.80 23.70 -30.05
CA TYR A 447 -26.55 24.86 -30.48
C TYR A 447 -27.49 25.35 -29.36
N LEU A 448 -27.86 26.65 -29.43
CA LEU A 448 -28.65 27.36 -28.41
C LEU A 448 -30.15 27.14 -28.59
#